data_cb6016218e5195ab0bf3d9562cfd9c2a
#
_entry.id   cb6016218e5195ab0bf3d9562cfd9c2a
#
_cell.length_a   1.000
_cell.length_b   1.000
_cell.length_c   1.000
_cell.angle_alpha   90.00
_cell.angle_beta   90.00
_cell.angle_gamma   90.00
#
_symmetry.space_group_name_H-M   'P 1'
#
loop_
_entity.id
_entity.type
_entity.pdbx_description
1 polymer ?
#
loop_
_entity_poly.entity_id
_entity_poly.type
_entity_poly.pdbx_seq_one_letter_code
_entity_poly.pdbx_strand_id
1 'polypeptide(L)'
;MPSIHVEHWGAGPPVLLVHGSVTGGAMTWDAQRPLAQHWHLIVVDRRGYFPNPPAEVEDFEVDAGDVAELLTEPMHLVGHSYGGVVALLAAAQRPGMVRSLTVNEPPAFGLLPDDPIVRDYARGLRELWDQGPADPTAFLHAFIGYVGSAVTPPNPLPPALLQNAQILRHERLTDEARIPLGVLRETPFPKLVVSGGHSPVFDAVCDVLERELEAQRAVVPGAGHSVQRTGAPYNEVLHRFLAAAR
;
A
#
# COMPACT_ATOMS: atom_id res chain seq x y z
N MET A 1 1.39 -22.76 -0.46
CA MET A 1 0.69 -21.61 -1.06
C MET A 1 0.26 -20.71 0.08
N PRO A 2 0.42 -19.39 -0.04
CA PRO A 2 -0.10 -18.49 0.98
C PRO A 2 -1.58 -18.76 1.19
N SER A 3 -2.01 -18.76 2.44
CA SER A 3 -3.41 -19.05 2.80
C SER A 3 -4.30 -17.80 2.73
N ILE A 4 -3.85 -16.75 2.03
CA ILE A 4 -4.58 -15.49 1.91
C ILE A 4 -5.44 -15.46 0.65
N HIS A 5 -6.56 -14.76 0.73
CA HIS A 5 -7.51 -14.62 -0.36
C HIS A 5 -6.96 -13.73 -1.47
N VAL A 6 -7.24 -14.12 -2.72
CA VAL A 6 -6.95 -13.33 -3.91
C VAL A 6 -8.11 -13.35 -4.87
N GLU A 7 -8.42 -12.21 -5.49
CA GLU A 7 -9.33 -12.12 -6.62
C GLU A 7 -8.55 -11.92 -7.92
N HIS A 8 -9.10 -12.42 -9.02
CA HIS A 8 -8.52 -12.29 -10.35
C HIS A 8 -9.46 -11.52 -11.27
N TRP A 9 -8.98 -10.43 -11.86
CA TRP A 9 -9.75 -9.62 -12.80
C TRP A 9 -9.03 -9.51 -14.14
N GLY A 10 -9.74 -9.84 -15.23
CA GLY A 10 -9.20 -9.76 -16.58
C GLY A 10 -8.20 -10.87 -16.92
N ALA A 11 -7.47 -10.63 -18.01
CA ALA A 11 -6.45 -11.52 -18.55
C ALA A 11 -5.32 -10.68 -19.19
N GLY A 12 -4.11 -11.27 -19.30
CA GLY A 12 -2.94 -10.58 -19.84
C GLY A 12 -1.74 -10.67 -18.90
N PRO A 13 -0.75 -9.76 -19.02
CA PRO A 13 0.39 -9.75 -18.11
C PRO A 13 -0.05 -9.52 -16.67
N PRO A 14 0.52 -10.26 -15.69
CA PRO A 14 0.07 -10.23 -14.31
C PRO A 14 0.51 -8.97 -13.57
N VAL A 15 -0.41 -8.41 -12.79
CA VAL A 15 -0.21 -7.26 -11.89
C VAL A 15 -0.75 -7.61 -10.51
N LEU A 16 0.13 -7.70 -9.53
CA LEU A 16 -0.21 -7.99 -8.14
C LEU A 16 -0.49 -6.68 -7.41
N LEU A 17 -1.69 -6.53 -6.85
CA LEU A 17 -2.19 -5.33 -6.19
C LEU A 17 -2.33 -5.55 -4.68
N VAL A 18 -1.54 -4.82 -3.89
CA VAL A 18 -1.50 -4.93 -2.43
C VAL A 18 -2.11 -3.69 -1.79
N HIS A 19 -3.20 -3.87 -1.06
CA HIS A 19 -3.95 -2.79 -0.41
C HIS A 19 -3.25 -2.26 0.85
N GLY A 20 -3.60 -1.03 1.25
CA GLY A 20 -3.20 -0.42 2.51
C GLY A 20 -4.08 -0.87 3.69
N SER A 21 -4.03 -0.09 4.77
CA SER A 21 -4.92 -0.24 5.92
C SER A 21 -6.36 0.13 5.56
N VAL A 22 -7.32 -0.21 6.41
CA VAL A 22 -8.76 0.15 6.34
C VAL A 22 -9.60 -0.75 5.43
N THR A 23 -9.30 -0.83 4.14
CA THR A 23 -10.16 -1.58 3.18
C THR A 23 -9.40 -2.74 2.57
N GLY A 24 -10.07 -3.88 2.36
CA GLY A 24 -9.52 -5.02 1.63
C GLY A 24 -9.27 -4.73 0.16
N GLY A 25 -8.73 -5.71 -0.55
CA GLY A 25 -8.23 -5.56 -1.90
C GLY A 25 -9.27 -5.06 -2.89
N ALA A 26 -10.40 -5.75 -3.01
CA ALA A 26 -11.45 -5.39 -3.97
C ALA A 26 -11.96 -3.95 -3.79
N MET A 27 -12.14 -3.51 -2.54
CA MET A 27 -12.61 -2.15 -2.25
C MET A 27 -11.53 -1.09 -2.48
N THR A 28 -10.27 -1.41 -2.22
CA THR A 28 -9.16 -0.49 -2.45
C THR A 28 -8.93 -0.24 -3.93
N TRP A 29 -9.04 -1.29 -4.76
CA TRP A 29 -8.66 -1.30 -6.16
C TRP A 29 -9.84 -1.29 -7.13
N ASP A 30 -11.07 -1.04 -6.67
CA ASP A 30 -12.26 -1.05 -7.51
C ASP A 30 -12.14 -0.10 -8.73
N ALA A 31 -11.57 1.08 -8.53
CA ALA A 31 -11.34 2.06 -9.59
C ALA A 31 -10.32 1.59 -10.66
N GLN A 32 -9.56 0.53 -10.40
CA GLN A 32 -8.63 -0.08 -11.35
C GLN A 32 -9.25 -1.21 -12.18
N ARG A 33 -10.51 -1.61 -11.96
CA ARG A 33 -11.21 -2.61 -12.79
C ARG A 33 -11.14 -2.34 -14.30
N PRO A 34 -11.19 -1.09 -14.80
CA PRO A 34 -11.01 -0.82 -16.22
C PRO A 34 -9.67 -1.30 -16.78
N LEU A 35 -8.60 -1.38 -15.97
CA LEU A 35 -7.30 -1.88 -16.39
C LEU A 35 -7.31 -3.38 -16.70
N ALA A 36 -8.30 -4.13 -16.20
CA ALA A 36 -8.49 -5.55 -16.47
C ALA A 36 -8.75 -5.86 -17.95
N GLN A 37 -9.01 -4.86 -18.79
CA GLN A 37 -9.07 -5.01 -20.25
C GLN A 37 -7.68 -5.29 -20.88
N HIS A 38 -6.59 -4.95 -20.17
CA HIS A 38 -5.22 -5.06 -20.67
C HIS A 38 -4.31 -5.91 -19.78
N TRP A 39 -4.71 -6.12 -18.52
CA TRP A 39 -3.89 -6.72 -17.48
C TRP A 39 -4.66 -7.79 -16.74
N HIS A 40 -3.96 -8.82 -16.27
CA HIS A 40 -4.47 -9.75 -15.30
C HIS A 40 -4.19 -9.19 -13.90
N LEU A 41 -5.18 -8.53 -13.31
CA LEU A 41 -5.07 -7.96 -11.97
C LEU A 41 -5.29 -9.06 -10.93
N ILE A 42 -4.30 -9.28 -10.08
CA ILE A 42 -4.32 -10.21 -8.95
C ILE A 42 -4.46 -9.35 -7.70
N VAL A 43 -5.66 -9.32 -7.14
CA VAL A 43 -6.04 -8.43 -6.04
C VAL A 43 -5.95 -9.19 -4.74
N VAL A 44 -5.01 -8.81 -3.89
CA VAL A 44 -4.75 -9.49 -2.62
C VAL A 44 -5.61 -8.91 -1.51
N ASP A 45 -6.19 -9.76 -0.66
CA ASP A 45 -6.61 -9.39 0.68
C ASP A 45 -5.54 -9.85 1.66
N ARG A 46 -4.91 -8.89 2.35
CA ARG A 46 -3.84 -9.18 3.32
C ARG A 46 -4.39 -9.97 4.51
N ARG A 47 -3.51 -10.60 5.26
CA ARG A 47 -3.83 -11.38 6.44
C ARG A 47 -4.71 -10.58 7.42
N GLY A 48 -5.76 -11.20 7.96
CA GLY A 48 -6.70 -10.54 8.87
C GLY A 48 -7.80 -9.70 8.22
N TYR A 49 -7.63 -9.31 6.95
CA TYR A 49 -8.66 -8.57 6.19
C TYR A 49 -9.69 -9.53 5.60
N PHE A 50 -10.98 -9.15 5.74
CA PHE A 50 -12.06 -9.94 5.14
C PHE A 50 -11.84 -10.09 3.62
N PRO A 51 -12.01 -11.31 3.01
CA PRO A 51 -12.65 -12.51 3.58
C PRO A 51 -11.68 -13.48 4.30
N ASN A 52 -10.41 -13.13 4.51
CA ASN A 52 -9.54 -13.94 5.33
C ASN A 52 -10.06 -14.01 6.78
N PRO A 53 -9.74 -15.07 7.53
CA PRO A 53 -10.02 -15.12 8.96
C PRO A 53 -9.42 -13.92 9.70
N PRO A 54 -10.05 -13.44 10.79
CA PRO A 54 -9.47 -12.45 11.68
C PRO A 54 -8.07 -12.88 12.15
N ALA A 55 -7.15 -11.91 12.25
CA ALA A 55 -5.82 -12.11 12.80
C ALA A 55 -5.64 -11.28 14.07
N GLU A 56 -4.73 -11.70 14.95
CA GLU A 56 -4.45 -11.00 16.21
C GLU A 56 -3.51 -9.81 16.01
N VAL A 57 -2.65 -9.87 14.99
CA VAL A 57 -1.64 -8.86 14.68
C VAL A 57 -1.58 -8.67 13.17
N GLU A 58 -1.39 -7.43 12.75
CA GLU A 58 -1.04 -7.05 11.39
C GLU A 58 0.45 -6.67 11.37
N ASP A 59 1.26 -7.39 10.60
CA ASP A 59 2.71 -7.21 10.52
C ASP A 59 3.17 -7.16 9.07
N PHE A 60 3.80 -6.05 8.68
CA PHE A 60 4.26 -5.82 7.31
C PHE A 60 5.34 -6.81 6.85
N GLU A 61 6.12 -7.40 7.75
CA GLU A 61 7.12 -8.42 7.38
C GLU A 61 6.46 -9.76 7.06
N VAL A 62 5.42 -10.12 7.84
CA VAL A 62 4.61 -11.32 7.60
C VAL A 62 3.84 -11.18 6.29
N ASP A 63 3.17 -10.05 6.09
CA ASP A 63 2.45 -9.75 4.85
C ASP A 63 3.38 -9.72 3.64
N ALA A 64 4.61 -9.20 3.80
CA ALA A 64 5.61 -9.23 2.73
C ALA A 64 6.03 -10.64 2.35
N GLY A 65 6.11 -11.55 3.32
CA GLY A 65 6.32 -12.99 3.07
C GLY A 65 5.17 -13.59 2.27
N ASP A 66 3.92 -13.35 2.67
CA ASP A 66 2.74 -13.83 1.94
C ASP A 66 2.70 -13.29 0.50
N VAL A 67 2.97 -12.00 0.30
CA VAL A 67 3.04 -11.38 -1.03
C VAL A 67 4.19 -11.94 -1.86
N ALA A 68 5.36 -12.16 -1.24
CA ALA A 68 6.49 -12.76 -1.92
C ALA A 68 6.21 -14.20 -2.39
N GLU A 69 5.43 -14.97 -1.65
CA GLU A 69 4.98 -16.31 -2.08
C GLU A 69 4.04 -16.26 -3.30
N LEU A 70 3.24 -15.19 -3.46
CA LEU A 70 2.39 -14.99 -4.63
C LEU A 70 3.16 -14.60 -5.89
N LEU A 71 4.40 -14.10 -5.76
CA LEU A 71 5.30 -13.81 -6.88
C LEU A 71 5.84 -15.12 -7.46
N THR A 72 5.03 -15.86 -8.22
CA THR A 72 5.36 -17.18 -8.80
C THR A 72 5.96 -17.09 -10.21
N GLU A 73 5.82 -15.95 -10.87
CA GLU A 73 6.40 -15.60 -12.17
C GLU A 73 6.75 -14.11 -12.18
N PRO A 74 7.55 -13.61 -13.15
CA PRO A 74 7.81 -12.18 -13.26
C PRO A 74 6.53 -11.38 -13.49
N MET A 75 6.11 -10.58 -12.49
CA MET A 75 4.89 -9.78 -12.53
C MET A 75 5.12 -8.34 -12.04
N HIS A 76 4.22 -7.46 -12.39
CA HIS A 76 4.19 -6.11 -11.85
C HIS A 76 3.65 -6.14 -10.41
N LEU A 77 4.31 -5.42 -9.51
CA LEU A 77 3.89 -5.31 -8.11
C LEU A 77 3.50 -3.87 -7.80
N VAL A 78 2.29 -3.69 -7.28
CA VAL A 78 1.73 -2.38 -6.95
C VAL A 78 1.24 -2.40 -5.50
N GLY A 79 1.73 -1.48 -4.67
CA GLY A 79 1.33 -1.36 -3.27
C GLY A 79 0.82 0.05 -2.95
N HIS A 80 -0.22 0.15 -2.12
CA HIS A 80 -0.73 1.42 -1.61
C HIS A 80 -0.58 1.51 -0.10
N SER A 81 -0.11 2.66 0.41
CA SER A 81 0.01 2.94 1.84
C SER A 81 0.81 1.84 2.56
N TYR A 82 0.28 1.23 3.61
CA TYR A 82 0.87 0.07 4.29
C TYR A 82 1.26 -1.04 3.29
N GLY A 83 0.38 -1.36 2.33
CA GLY A 83 0.69 -2.28 1.24
C GLY A 83 1.84 -1.84 0.34
N GLY A 84 2.17 -0.55 0.33
CA GLY A 84 3.38 -0.02 -0.33
C GLY A 84 4.65 -0.41 0.43
N VAL A 85 4.63 -0.40 1.76
CA VAL A 85 5.73 -0.93 2.60
C VAL A 85 5.87 -2.44 2.39
N VAL A 86 4.76 -3.16 2.41
CA VAL A 86 4.72 -4.61 2.12
C VAL A 86 5.32 -4.91 0.74
N ALA A 87 4.96 -4.14 -0.30
CA ALA A 87 5.46 -4.32 -1.65
C ALA A 87 6.97 -4.05 -1.77
N LEU A 88 7.50 -3.03 -1.08
CA LEU A 88 8.95 -2.76 -1.02
C LEU A 88 9.71 -3.95 -0.42
N LEU A 89 9.21 -4.48 0.68
CA LEU A 89 9.82 -5.62 1.36
C LEU A 89 9.73 -6.91 0.53
N ALA A 90 8.57 -7.21 -0.05
CA ALA A 90 8.35 -8.38 -0.90
C ALA A 90 9.21 -8.35 -2.17
N ALA A 91 9.33 -7.17 -2.81
CA ALA A 91 10.18 -6.99 -3.99
C ALA A 91 11.66 -7.28 -3.68
N ALA A 92 12.13 -6.89 -2.50
CA ALA A 92 13.50 -7.18 -2.09
C ALA A 92 13.73 -8.66 -1.74
N GLN A 93 12.69 -9.37 -1.28
CA GLN A 93 12.78 -10.83 -1.01
C GLN A 93 12.81 -11.66 -2.30
N ARG A 94 12.13 -11.22 -3.36
CA ARG A 94 12.03 -11.94 -4.64
C ARG A 94 12.27 -11.06 -5.87
N PRO A 95 13.43 -10.40 -5.96
CA PRO A 95 13.68 -9.41 -7.00
C PRO A 95 13.62 -9.98 -8.43
N GLY A 96 13.97 -11.26 -8.62
CA GLY A 96 13.86 -11.93 -9.92
C GLY A 96 12.43 -12.20 -10.39
N MET A 97 11.43 -12.05 -9.52
CA MET A 97 10.02 -12.26 -9.82
C MET A 97 9.24 -10.93 -9.93
N VAL A 98 9.94 -9.80 -9.88
CA VAL A 98 9.34 -8.46 -10.06
C VAL A 98 9.72 -7.90 -11.41
N ARG A 99 8.72 -7.59 -12.23
CA ARG A 99 8.87 -6.93 -13.54
C ARG A 99 8.94 -5.41 -13.41
N SER A 100 8.14 -4.85 -12.52
CA SER A 100 8.20 -3.44 -12.09
C SER A 100 7.59 -3.30 -10.70
N LEU A 101 7.99 -2.26 -9.98
CA LEU A 101 7.45 -1.92 -8.66
C LEU A 101 6.80 -0.53 -8.71
N THR A 102 5.55 -0.44 -8.27
CA THR A 102 4.86 0.84 -8.04
C THR A 102 4.46 0.93 -6.58
N VAL A 103 4.79 2.05 -5.93
CA VAL A 103 4.34 2.34 -4.57
C VAL A 103 3.60 3.67 -4.52
N ASN A 104 2.41 3.64 -3.92
CA ASN A 104 1.53 4.80 -3.79
C ASN A 104 1.53 5.25 -2.33
N GLU A 105 2.12 6.39 -2.04
CA GLU A 105 2.18 6.99 -0.68
C GLU A 105 2.54 5.98 0.43
N PRO A 106 3.65 5.23 0.30
CA PRO A 106 4.04 4.29 1.34
C PRO A 106 4.49 5.04 2.60
N PRO A 107 3.97 4.69 3.79
CA PRO A 107 4.35 5.34 5.05
C PRO A 107 5.68 4.78 5.59
N ALA A 108 6.72 4.73 4.76
CA ALA A 108 8.05 4.22 5.13
C ALA A 108 8.83 5.26 5.97
N PHE A 109 8.24 5.71 7.07
CA PHE A 109 8.76 6.80 7.91
C PHE A 109 10.13 6.50 8.52
N GLY A 110 10.46 5.22 8.71
CA GLY A 110 11.79 4.78 9.16
C GLY A 110 12.94 5.14 8.22
N LEU A 111 12.66 5.65 7.01
CA LEU A 111 13.67 6.19 6.08
C LEU A 111 14.14 7.60 6.48
N LEU A 112 13.36 8.32 7.27
CA LEU A 112 13.57 9.71 7.64
C LEU A 112 13.46 9.95 9.16
N PRO A 113 14.20 9.20 9.99
CA PRO A 113 14.06 9.26 11.45
C PRO A 113 14.45 10.62 12.05
N ASP A 114 15.31 11.38 11.36
CA ASP A 114 15.81 12.67 11.80
C ASP A 114 15.05 13.85 11.19
N ASP A 115 14.17 13.62 10.21
CA ASP A 115 13.33 14.68 9.65
C ASP A 115 12.27 15.11 10.67
N PRO A 116 12.21 16.40 11.06
CA PRO A 116 11.31 16.84 12.13
C PRO A 116 9.84 16.68 11.78
N ILE A 117 9.45 16.86 10.51
CA ILE A 117 8.05 16.74 10.07
C ILE A 117 7.62 15.26 10.12
N VAL A 118 8.46 14.36 9.61
CA VAL A 118 8.19 12.92 9.60
C VAL A 118 8.16 12.35 11.01
N ARG A 119 9.13 12.75 11.85
CA ARG A 119 9.21 12.33 13.26
C ARG A 119 7.97 12.78 14.05
N ASP A 120 7.55 14.04 13.89
CA ASP A 120 6.39 14.57 14.60
C ASP A 120 5.10 13.89 14.14
N TYR A 121 4.97 13.59 12.86
CA TYR A 121 3.86 12.82 12.32
C TYR A 121 3.85 11.37 12.86
N ALA A 122 4.98 10.68 12.82
CA ALA A 122 5.10 9.31 13.33
C ALA A 122 4.79 9.24 14.84
N ARG A 123 5.22 10.26 15.61
CA ARG A 123 4.87 10.38 17.03
C ARG A 123 3.36 10.53 17.24
N GLY A 124 2.70 11.42 16.51
CA GLY A 124 1.25 11.58 16.62
C GLY A 124 0.47 10.34 16.19
N LEU A 125 0.98 9.59 15.19
CA LEU A 125 0.42 8.30 14.82
C LEU A 125 0.54 7.29 15.98
N ARG A 126 1.70 7.21 16.63
CA ARG A 126 1.92 6.35 17.80
C ARG A 126 1.01 6.74 18.97
N GLU A 127 0.83 8.04 19.21
CA GLU A 127 -0.11 8.54 20.23
C GLU A 127 -1.56 8.10 19.92
N LEU A 128 -1.95 8.08 18.65
CA LEU A 128 -3.26 7.56 18.22
C LEU A 128 -3.40 6.06 18.54
N TRP A 129 -2.35 5.24 18.35
CA TRP A 129 -2.35 3.82 18.72
C TRP A 129 -2.43 3.62 20.23
N ASP A 130 -1.68 4.40 21.00
CA ASP A 130 -1.56 4.25 22.46
C ASP A 130 -2.79 4.80 23.21
N GLN A 131 -3.33 5.93 22.75
CA GLN A 131 -4.32 6.74 23.51
C GLN A 131 -5.63 6.97 22.74
N GLY A 132 -5.71 6.53 21.48
CA GLY A 132 -6.88 6.71 20.63
C GLY A 132 -8.11 5.92 21.12
N PRO A 133 -9.26 6.12 20.46
CA PRO A 133 -10.51 5.46 20.84
C PRO A 133 -10.38 3.95 20.93
N ALA A 134 -10.93 3.34 21.98
CA ALA A 134 -10.97 1.88 22.13
C ALA A 134 -11.98 1.22 21.17
N ASP A 135 -13.04 1.94 20.80
CA ASP A 135 -14.04 1.47 19.83
C ASP A 135 -13.43 1.43 18.42
N PRO A 136 -13.48 0.29 17.69
CA PRO A 136 -12.86 0.16 16.38
C PRO A 136 -13.41 1.14 15.32
N THR A 137 -14.70 1.47 15.38
CA THR A 137 -15.32 2.43 14.45
C THR A 137 -14.79 3.83 14.68
N ALA A 138 -14.74 4.26 15.94
CA ALA A 138 -14.22 5.58 16.31
C ALA A 138 -12.72 5.69 16.00
N PHE A 139 -11.94 4.63 16.23
CA PHE A 139 -10.53 4.57 15.88
C PHE A 139 -10.31 4.69 14.37
N LEU A 140 -11.08 3.96 13.58
CA LEU A 140 -11.04 4.02 12.12
C LEU A 140 -11.28 5.45 11.61
N HIS A 141 -12.29 6.15 12.15
CA HIS A 141 -12.56 7.54 11.77
C HIS A 141 -11.40 8.48 12.13
N ALA A 142 -10.83 8.31 13.32
CA ALA A 142 -9.67 9.09 13.75
C ALA A 142 -8.45 8.85 12.85
N PHE A 143 -8.15 7.59 12.51
CA PHE A 143 -7.07 7.21 11.62
C PHE A 143 -7.24 7.78 10.21
N ILE A 144 -8.43 7.64 9.60
CA ILE A 144 -8.72 8.16 8.26
C ILE A 144 -8.51 9.68 8.21
N GLY A 145 -8.97 10.39 9.24
CA GLY A 145 -8.72 11.82 9.37
C GLY A 145 -7.25 12.17 9.51
N TYR A 146 -6.50 11.37 10.28
CA TYR A 146 -5.08 11.60 10.53
C TYR A 146 -4.24 11.44 9.25
N VAL A 147 -4.48 10.41 8.45
CA VAL A 147 -3.75 10.17 7.20
C VAL A 147 -4.20 11.06 6.03
N GLY A 148 -5.22 11.88 6.23
CA GLY A 148 -5.73 12.78 5.17
C GLY A 148 -6.43 12.03 4.03
N SER A 149 -7.07 10.89 4.33
CA SER A 149 -7.87 10.17 3.34
C SER A 149 -9.28 10.78 3.22
N ALA A 150 -9.76 10.95 1.99
CA ALA A 150 -11.11 11.44 1.71
C ALA A 150 -12.21 10.38 1.87
N VAL A 151 -11.85 9.17 2.32
CA VAL A 151 -12.82 8.07 2.54
C VAL A 151 -13.72 8.41 3.73
N THR A 152 -15.02 8.28 3.54
CA THR A 152 -16.01 8.38 4.64
C THR A 152 -16.62 7.00 4.85
N PRO A 153 -16.23 6.27 5.91
CA PRO A 153 -16.84 4.98 6.21
C PRO A 153 -18.32 5.12 6.58
N PRO A 154 -19.15 4.14 6.22
CA PRO A 154 -20.55 4.13 6.66
C PRO A 154 -20.64 3.94 8.19
N ASN A 155 -21.71 4.42 8.77
CA ASN A 155 -22.02 4.19 10.19
C ASN A 155 -23.48 3.66 10.30
N PRO A 156 -23.71 2.43 10.82
CA PRO A 156 -22.69 1.49 11.34
C PRO A 156 -21.80 0.89 10.23
N LEU A 157 -20.63 0.39 10.65
CA LEU A 157 -19.73 -0.33 9.72
C LEU A 157 -20.35 -1.68 9.33
N PRO A 158 -20.33 -2.07 8.03
CA PRO A 158 -20.64 -3.42 7.63
C PRO A 158 -19.68 -4.44 8.27
N PRO A 159 -20.09 -5.73 8.46
CA PRO A 159 -19.27 -6.74 9.15
C PRO A 159 -17.84 -6.86 8.61
N ALA A 160 -17.65 -6.84 7.29
CA ALA A 160 -16.33 -6.91 6.66
C ALA A 160 -15.45 -5.70 7.05
N LEU A 161 -16.00 -4.49 7.00
CA LEU A 161 -15.25 -3.29 7.35
C LEU A 161 -15.02 -3.18 8.87
N LEU A 162 -15.92 -3.73 9.68
CA LEU A 162 -15.71 -3.83 11.12
C LEU A 162 -14.54 -4.76 11.46
N GLN A 163 -14.43 -5.93 10.80
CA GLN A 163 -13.28 -6.82 10.94
C GLN A 163 -11.98 -6.10 10.57
N ASN A 164 -11.98 -5.36 9.46
CA ASN A 164 -10.82 -4.59 9.03
C ASN A 164 -10.46 -3.46 10.01
N ALA A 165 -11.46 -2.81 10.61
CA ALA A 165 -11.24 -1.80 11.65
C ALA A 165 -10.67 -2.39 12.95
N GLN A 166 -11.03 -3.65 13.26
CA GLN A 166 -10.47 -4.37 14.40
C GLN A 166 -9.00 -4.69 14.22
N ILE A 167 -8.60 -5.22 13.03
CA ILE A 167 -7.20 -5.56 12.79
C ILE A 167 -6.32 -4.31 12.71
N LEU A 168 -6.81 -3.18 12.18
CA LEU A 168 -6.11 -1.91 12.12
C LEU A 168 -5.54 -1.48 13.49
N ARG A 169 -6.24 -1.74 14.59
CA ARG A 169 -5.76 -1.45 15.94
C ARG A 169 -4.52 -2.25 16.37
N HIS A 170 -4.27 -3.35 15.70
CA HIS A 170 -3.16 -4.26 15.97
C HIS A 170 -2.09 -4.20 14.87
N GLU A 171 -2.16 -3.18 14.02
CA GLU A 171 -1.17 -2.92 12.97
C GLU A 171 0.16 -2.50 13.58
N ARG A 172 1.23 -3.19 13.20
CA ARG A 172 2.60 -2.78 13.53
C ARG A 172 2.94 -1.48 12.80
N LEU A 173 3.39 -0.47 13.53
CA LEU A 173 3.64 0.85 12.97
C LEU A 173 4.80 0.85 11.98
N THR A 174 4.62 1.50 10.86
CA THR A 174 5.52 1.45 9.69
C THR A 174 6.81 2.26 9.85
N ASP A 175 6.92 3.10 10.87
CA ASP A 175 8.20 3.73 11.25
C ASP A 175 9.24 2.71 11.75
N GLU A 176 8.79 1.50 12.11
CA GLU A 176 9.66 0.37 12.45
C GLU A 176 10.18 -0.39 11.21
N ALA A 177 9.58 -0.17 10.04
CA ALA A 177 9.96 -0.88 8.83
C ALA A 177 11.38 -0.52 8.37
N ARG A 178 12.20 -1.53 8.10
CA ARG A 178 13.56 -1.38 7.56
C ARG A 178 13.54 -1.71 6.08
N ILE A 179 13.33 -0.67 5.25
CA ILE A 179 13.29 -0.84 3.80
C ILE A 179 14.71 -1.14 3.28
N PRO A 180 14.93 -2.26 2.57
CA PRO A 180 16.25 -2.66 2.09
C PRO A 180 16.63 -1.92 0.81
N LEU A 181 16.83 -0.58 0.91
CA LEU A 181 17.10 0.30 -0.23
C LEU A 181 18.29 -0.17 -1.08
N GLY A 182 19.37 -0.69 -0.44
CA GLY A 182 20.53 -1.19 -1.16
C GLY A 182 20.18 -2.31 -2.12
N VAL A 183 19.40 -3.30 -1.65
CA VAL A 183 18.93 -4.41 -2.50
C VAL A 183 18.04 -3.90 -3.63
N LEU A 184 17.07 -3.04 -3.32
CA LEU A 184 16.13 -2.51 -4.30
C LEU A 184 16.80 -1.64 -5.37
N ARG A 185 17.84 -0.88 -4.99
CA ARG A 185 18.62 -0.04 -5.91
C ARG A 185 19.33 -0.88 -6.98
N GLU A 186 19.89 -2.02 -6.60
CA GLU A 186 20.62 -2.91 -7.49
C GLU A 186 19.71 -3.72 -8.44
N THR A 187 18.39 -3.66 -8.24
CA THR A 187 17.45 -4.39 -9.10
C THR A 187 17.26 -3.71 -10.45
N PRO A 188 17.20 -4.48 -11.57
CA PRO A 188 17.07 -3.92 -12.91
C PRO A 188 15.65 -3.48 -13.26
N PHE A 189 14.64 -3.88 -12.48
CA PHE A 189 13.26 -3.53 -12.79
C PHE A 189 12.96 -2.05 -12.54
N PRO A 190 12.16 -1.41 -13.40
CA PRO A 190 11.75 -0.03 -13.23
C PRO A 190 10.86 0.15 -12.00
N LYS A 191 10.96 1.34 -11.40
CA LYS A 191 10.23 1.69 -10.17
C LYS A 191 9.47 2.98 -10.38
N LEU A 192 8.25 3.06 -9.82
CA LEU A 192 7.39 4.24 -9.84
C LEU A 192 6.95 4.57 -8.41
N VAL A 193 7.12 5.81 -8.03
CA VAL A 193 6.63 6.35 -6.75
C VAL A 193 5.55 7.39 -7.03
N VAL A 194 4.36 7.19 -6.45
CA VAL A 194 3.19 8.06 -6.70
C VAL A 194 2.74 8.71 -5.39
N SER A 195 2.46 10.01 -5.44
CA SER A 195 1.80 10.72 -4.33
C SER A 195 0.60 11.56 -4.80
N GLY A 196 -0.23 11.97 -3.83
CA GLY A 196 -1.33 12.89 -4.05
C GLY A 196 -0.92 14.37 -3.97
N GLY A 197 0.31 14.66 -3.52
CA GLY A 197 0.79 16.02 -3.28
C GLY A 197 -0.02 16.76 -2.21
N HIS A 198 -0.58 16.02 -1.25
CA HIS A 198 -1.49 16.55 -0.23
C HIS A 198 -0.83 16.71 1.14
N SER A 199 0.29 16.01 1.37
CA SER A 199 0.94 15.90 2.68
C SER A 199 2.46 15.98 2.55
N PRO A 200 3.11 16.96 3.18
CA PRO A 200 4.57 17.08 3.18
C PRO A 200 5.29 15.83 3.72
N VAL A 201 4.63 15.08 4.61
CA VAL A 201 5.20 13.85 5.21
C VAL A 201 5.29 12.73 4.18
N PHE A 202 4.19 12.47 3.46
CA PHE A 202 4.20 11.45 2.41
C PHE A 202 5.07 11.86 1.21
N ASP A 203 5.06 13.15 0.85
CA ASP A 203 5.93 13.65 -0.21
C ASP A 203 7.40 13.48 0.16
N ALA A 204 7.82 13.78 1.41
CA ALA A 204 9.20 13.57 1.86
C ALA A 204 9.66 12.11 1.74
N VAL A 205 8.80 11.14 2.13
CA VAL A 205 9.09 9.72 1.94
C VAL A 205 9.20 9.36 0.46
N CYS A 206 8.27 9.86 -0.36
CA CYS A 206 8.28 9.63 -1.80
C CYS A 206 9.55 10.20 -2.47
N ASP A 207 10.01 11.38 -2.05
CA ASP A 207 11.23 12.02 -2.56
C ASP A 207 12.49 11.22 -2.21
N VAL A 208 12.54 10.62 -1.01
CA VAL A 208 13.63 9.70 -0.65
C VAL A 208 13.59 8.45 -1.52
N LEU A 209 12.43 7.84 -1.71
CA LEU A 209 12.31 6.63 -2.54
C LEU A 209 12.64 6.92 -4.00
N GLU A 210 12.20 8.05 -4.56
CA GLU A 210 12.56 8.51 -5.90
C GLU A 210 14.08 8.57 -6.06
N ARG A 211 14.76 9.29 -5.16
CA ARG A 211 16.21 9.50 -5.19
C ARG A 211 16.98 8.20 -4.97
N GLU A 212 16.65 7.46 -3.93
CA GLU A 212 17.42 6.29 -3.50
C GLU A 212 17.23 5.08 -4.40
N LEU A 213 16.08 4.97 -5.07
CA LEU A 213 15.76 3.85 -5.95
C LEU A 213 15.86 4.21 -7.44
N GLU A 214 16.24 5.44 -7.77
CA GLU A 214 16.22 5.97 -9.15
C GLU A 214 14.83 5.76 -9.81
N ALA A 215 13.78 5.96 -9.00
CA ALA A 215 12.41 5.70 -9.42
C ALA A 215 11.83 6.86 -10.23
N GLN A 216 10.91 6.55 -11.12
CA GLN A 216 10.06 7.60 -11.70
C GLN A 216 9.14 8.18 -10.62
N ARG A 217 8.85 9.47 -10.70
CA ARG A 217 7.94 10.17 -9.80
C ARG A 217 6.68 10.60 -10.52
N ALA A 218 5.53 10.35 -9.92
CA ALA A 218 4.26 10.90 -10.38
C ALA A 218 3.48 11.52 -9.21
N VAL A 219 2.79 12.61 -9.49
CA VAL A 219 1.85 13.24 -8.56
C VAL A 219 0.47 13.22 -9.18
N VAL A 220 -0.55 12.77 -8.43
CA VAL A 220 -1.95 12.79 -8.84
C VAL A 220 -2.66 13.87 -8.02
N PRO A 221 -2.81 15.10 -8.54
CA PRO A 221 -3.33 16.23 -7.77
C PRO A 221 -4.77 15.99 -7.30
N GLY A 222 -5.08 16.45 -6.07
CA GLY A 222 -6.42 16.36 -5.50
C GLY A 222 -6.83 14.95 -5.02
N ALA A 223 -5.91 13.99 -5.07
CA ALA A 223 -6.18 12.62 -4.68
C ALA A 223 -6.21 12.38 -3.16
N GLY A 224 -5.60 13.24 -2.36
CA GLY A 224 -5.32 12.92 -0.96
C GLY A 224 -4.43 11.69 -0.84
N HIS A 225 -4.51 10.99 0.30
CA HIS A 225 -3.72 9.78 0.54
C HIS A 225 -4.08 8.61 -0.40
N SER A 226 -5.31 8.53 -0.89
CA SER A 226 -5.81 7.37 -1.66
C SER A 226 -5.76 7.63 -3.17
N VAL A 227 -4.56 7.81 -3.74
CA VAL A 227 -4.33 8.18 -5.15
C VAL A 227 -5.03 7.26 -6.14
N GLN A 228 -5.11 5.96 -5.86
CA GLN A 228 -5.76 4.96 -6.72
C GLN A 228 -7.27 5.19 -6.85
N ARG A 229 -7.90 5.84 -5.87
CA ARG A 229 -9.35 6.11 -5.89
C ARG A 229 -9.76 7.22 -6.87
N THR A 230 -8.81 7.94 -7.45
CA THR A 230 -9.09 8.93 -8.49
C THR A 230 -9.57 8.31 -9.81
N GLY A 231 -9.40 7.00 -9.97
CA GLY A 231 -9.81 6.29 -11.18
C GLY A 231 -8.95 6.68 -12.39
N ALA A 232 -9.55 7.27 -13.42
CA ALA A 232 -8.87 7.54 -14.69
C ALA A 232 -7.52 8.27 -14.56
N PRO A 233 -7.36 9.35 -13.76
CA PRO A 233 -6.07 10.02 -13.63
C PRO A 233 -4.94 9.10 -13.15
N TYR A 234 -5.19 8.29 -12.14
CA TYR A 234 -4.21 7.32 -11.65
C TYR A 234 -4.04 6.14 -12.62
N ASN A 235 -5.12 5.64 -13.21
CA ASN A 235 -5.09 4.52 -14.15
C ASN A 235 -4.23 4.82 -15.38
N GLU A 236 -4.27 6.04 -15.89
CA GLU A 236 -3.42 6.47 -17.00
C GLU A 236 -1.93 6.46 -16.64
N VAL A 237 -1.59 6.95 -15.46
CA VAL A 237 -0.21 6.93 -14.94
C VAL A 237 0.28 5.49 -14.81
N LEU A 238 -0.51 4.65 -14.10
CA LEU A 238 -0.15 3.26 -13.87
C LEU A 238 -0.04 2.48 -15.18
N HIS A 239 -1.05 2.55 -16.06
CA HIS A 239 -1.05 1.84 -17.33
C HIS A 239 0.16 2.18 -18.19
N ARG A 240 0.49 3.48 -18.32
CA ARG A 240 1.65 3.94 -19.09
C ARG A 240 2.95 3.35 -18.56
N PHE A 241 3.12 3.35 -17.24
CA PHE A 241 4.30 2.80 -16.60
C PHE A 241 4.42 1.29 -16.80
N LEU A 242 3.34 0.53 -16.53
CA LEU A 242 3.32 -0.91 -16.71
C LEU A 242 3.60 -1.32 -18.15
N ALA A 243 3.04 -0.59 -19.13
CA ALA A 243 3.25 -0.85 -20.55
C ALA A 243 4.68 -0.59 -21.02
N ALA A 244 5.39 0.36 -20.42
CA ALA A 244 6.79 0.64 -20.68
C ALA A 244 7.75 -0.39 -20.06
N ALA A 245 7.33 -1.09 -19.01
CA ALA A 245 8.11 -2.08 -18.25
C ALA A 245 7.90 -3.53 -18.74
N ARG A 246 7.61 -3.72 -20.02
CA ARG A 246 7.36 -5.05 -20.63
C ARG A 246 8.63 -5.83 -20.93
#